data_9451b3ece70f2bc2319d5aed2c3c07cd
#
_entry.id   9451b3ece70f2bc2319d5aed2c3c07cd
#
_cell.length_a   1.000
_cell.length_b   1.000
_cell.length_c   1.000
_cell.angle_alpha   90.00
_cell.angle_beta   90.00
_cell.angle_gamma   90.00
#
_symmetry.space_group_name_H-M   'P 1'
#
loop_
_entity.id
_entity.type
_entity.pdbx_description
1 polymer ?
#
loop_
_entity_poly.entity_id
_entity_poly.type
_entity_poly.pdbx_seq_one_letter_code
_entity_poly.pdbx_strand_id
1 'polypeptide(L)'
;MKKKIWDLYAPIYEKAMRADRKCYKFMYYRIKSQIVGKEVLEIAIGPGLLAKHVAPAEKRMIATDYSEGMIKEAKKGRYPENLVFEVVDAKHLPYKDDSFDVVIIANALHVMSEPEKAVKEIERVLRKDGLLIAPNFVSHNKGIISRIWSNILKLAGIKFEHQWSEKEYIIWLKKNGWKILHNKLLPARISLMYVECIKRADA
;
A
#
# COMPACT_ATOMS: atom_id res chain seq x y z
N MET A 1 -1.76 -2.20 15.58
CA MET A 1 -1.54 -0.76 15.90
C MET A 1 -2.89 -0.09 16.18
N LYS A 2 -2.96 0.89 17.08
CA LYS A 2 -4.25 1.47 17.49
C LYS A 2 -4.77 2.44 16.41
N LYS A 3 -6.01 2.25 15.91
CA LYS A 3 -6.72 3.10 14.94
C LYS A 3 -6.56 4.61 15.23
N LYS A 4 -6.69 5.01 16.49
CA LYS A 4 -6.56 6.39 16.97
C LYS A 4 -5.24 7.10 16.59
N ILE A 5 -4.15 6.37 16.39
CA ILE A 5 -2.85 6.96 16.01
C ILE A 5 -2.93 7.48 14.57
N TRP A 6 -3.49 6.71 13.66
CA TRP A 6 -3.65 7.12 12.26
C TRP A 6 -4.63 8.27 12.09
N ASP A 7 -5.72 8.29 12.88
CA ASP A 7 -6.66 9.43 12.89
C ASP A 7 -5.95 10.73 13.28
N LEU A 8 -5.01 10.68 14.24
CA LEU A 8 -4.24 11.85 14.69
C LEU A 8 -3.24 12.34 13.63
N TYR A 9 -2.60 11.42 12.88
CA TYR A 9 -1.59 11.77 11.88
C TYR A 9 -2.15 12.13 10.51
N ALA A 10 -3.40 11.84 10.23
CA ALA A 10 -4.03 12.07 8.95
C ALA A 10 -3.75 13.47 8.36
N PRO A 11 -3.88 14.61 9.12
CA PRO A 11 -3.68 15.96 8.56
C PRO A 11 -2.23 16.26 8.15
N ILE A 12 -1.24 15.60 8.75
CA ILE A 12 0.19 15.90 8.54
C ILE A 12 0.90 14.85 7.68
N TYR A 13 0.30 13.67 7.50
CA TYR A 13 0.90 12.54 6.80
C TYR A 13 1.24 12.86 5.35
N GLU A 14 0.34 13.55 4.65
CA GLU A 14 0.54 13.98 3.27
C GLU A 14 1.80 14.83 3.10
N LYS A 15 2.00 15.81 3.99
CA LYS A 15 3.16 16.71 3.96
C LYS A 15 4.47 15.94 4.16
N ALA A 16 4.46 14.95 5.05
CA ALA A 16 5.61 14.08 5.28
C ALA A 16 5.97 13.24 4.04
N MET A 17 4.98 12.75 3.29
CA MET A 17 5.19 11.93 2.09
C MET A 17 5.70 12.71 0.88
N ARG A 18 5.40 14.01 0.79
CA ARG A 18 5.84 14.87 -0.33
C ARG A 18 7.37 14.98 -0.47
N ALA A 19 8.14 14.70 0.56
CA ALA A 19 9.60 14.78 0.51
C ALA A 19 10.26 13.71 -0.38
N ASP A 20 9.58 12.58 -0.65
CA ASP A 20 10.09 11.47 -1.47
C ASP A 20 9.52 11.49 -2.91
N ARG A 21 9.30 12.68 -3.49
CA ARG A 21 8.64 12.91 -4.79
C ARG A 21 9.16 12.02 -5.94
N LYS A 22 10.47 11.75 -6.01
CA LYS A 22 11.05 10.94 -7.10
C LYS A 22 10.54 9.48 -7.03
N CYS A 23 10.51 8.92 -5.82
CA CYS A 23 10.00 7.59 -5.55
C CYS A 23 8.51 7.48 -5.94
N TYR A 24 7.69 8.45 -5.47
CA TYR A 24 6.26 8.49 -5.78
C TYR A 24 5.97 8.73 -7.26
N LYS A 25 6.76 9.55 -7.97
CA LYS A 25 6.62 9.71 -9.43
C LYS A 25 6.78 8.38 -10.18
N PHE A 26 7.78 7.57 -9.82
CA PHE A 26 7.96 6.25 -10.41
C PHE A 26 6.73 5.36 -10.14
N MET A 27 6.27 5.30 -8.88
CA MET A 27 5.10 4.52 -8.49
C MET A 27 3.86 4.94 -9.27
N TYR A 28 3.56 6.24 -9.34
CA TYR A 28 2.40 6.77 -10.07
C TYR A 28 2.43 6.38 -11.54
N TYR A 29 3.56 6.57 -12.21
CA TYR A 29 3.71 6.22 -13.61
C TYR A 29 3.53 4.72 -13.83
N ARG A 30 4.22 3.90 -13.04
CA ARG A 30 4.20 2.46 -13.19
C ARG A 30 2.81 1.88 -12.87
N ILE A 31 2.19 2.30 -11.78
CA ILE A 31 0.86 1.85 -11.39
C ILE A 31 -0.18 2.23 -12.44
N LYS A 32 -0.17 3.49 -12.90
CA LYS A 32 -1.09 3.93 -13.99
C LYS A 32 -1.05 2.99 -15.20
N SER A 33 0.13 2.56 -15.61
CA SER A 33 0.26 1.66 -16.78
C SER A 33 -0.32 0.26 -16.54
N GLN A 34 -0.48 -0.17 -15.28
CA GLN A 34 -0.99 -1.49 -14.92
C GLN A 34 -2.51 -1.52 -14.72
N ILE A 35 -3.14 -0.35 -14.46
CA ILE A 35 -4.54 -0.28 -14.03
C ILE A 35 -5.51 0.24 -15.11
N VAL A 36 -5.03 0.56 -16.31
CA VAL A 36 -5.87 1.11 -17.39
C VAL A 36 -7.07 0.22 -17.67
N GLY A 37 -8.28 0.77 -17.48
CA GLY A 37 -9.55 0.08 -17.75
C GLY A 37 -9.87 -1.06 -16.78
N LYS A 38 -9.22 -1.14 -15.60
CA LYS A 38 -9.34 -2.22 -14.62
C LYS A 38 -10.29 -1.86 -13.47
N GLU A 39 -10.83 -2.90 -12.82
CA GLU A 39 -11.47 -2.81 -11.50
C GLU A 39 -10.37 -2.88 -10.43
N VAL A 40 -10.17 -1.81 -9.68
CA VAL A 40 -9.04 -1.63 -8.77
C VAL A 40 -9.49 -1.49 -7.32
N LEU A 41 -8.81 -2.18 -6.41
CA LEU A 41 -8.90 -1.96 -4.97
C LEU A 41 -7.57 -1.43 -4.46
N GLU A 42 -7.56 -0.29 -3.78
CA GLU A 42 -6.40 0.16 -2.99
C GLU A 42 -6.71 0.05 -1.50
N ILE A 43 -5.80 -0.58 -0.76
CA ILE A 43 -5.93 -0.87 0.67
C ILE A 43 -4.94 -0.03 1.45
N ALA A 44 -5.37 0.50 2.62
CA ALA A 44 -4.57 1.34 3.52
C ALA A 44 -4.04 2.60 2.80
N ILE A 45 -4.95 3.32 2.16
CA ILE A 45 -4.65 4.49 1.29
C ILE A 45 -4.08 5.70 2.04
N GLY A 46 -4.21 5.75 3.37
CA GLY A 46 -3.94 6.97 4.12
C GLY A 46 -4.80 8.15 3.63
N PRO A 47 -4.23 9.34 3.39
CA PRO A 47 -4.98 10.50 2.89
C PRO A 47 -5.29 10.42 1.37
N GLY A 48 -5.12 9.27 0.74
CA GLY A 48 -5.53 9.00 -0.63
C GLY A 48 -4.67 9.62 -1.73
N LEU A 49 -3.39 9.91 -1.45
CA LEU A 49 -2.50 10.55 -2.43
C LEU A 49 -2.30 9.70 -3.69
N LEU A 50 -2.05 8.41 -3.53
CA LEU A 50 -1.87 7.49 -4.65
C LEU A 50 -3.19 7.31 -5.39
N ALA A 51 -4.28 6.96 -4.70
CA ALA A 51 -5.62 6.79 -5.27
C ALA A 51 -6.01 7.96 -6.17
N LYS A 52 -6.03 9.18 -5.65
CA LYS A 52 -6.38 10.39 -6.42
C LYS A 52 -5.52 10.62 -7.66
N HIS A 53 -4.26 10.20 -7.61
CA HIS A 53 -3.31 10.42 -8.70
C HIS A 53 -3.48 9.41 -9.83
N VAL A 54 -3.86 8.17 -9.50
CA VAL A 54 -3.96 7.08 -10.47
C VAL A 54 -5.39 6.82 -10.95
N ALA A 55 -6.40 7.18 -10.16
CA ALA A 55 -7.82 6.96 -10.43
C ALA A 55 -8.35 7.41 -11.80
N PRO A 56 -7.79 8.42 -12.48
CA PRO A 56 -8.22 8.74 -13.85
C PRO A 56 -7.89 7.69 -14.91
N ALA A 57 -7.15 6.65 -14.59
CA ALA A 57 -6.68 5.64 -15.56
C ALA A 57 -7.51 4.35 -15.56
N GLU A 58 -8.27 4.07 -14.49
CA GLU A 58 -9.03 2.83 -14.34
C GLU A 58 -10.52 2.99 -14.66
N LYS A 59 -11.22 1.86 -14.72
CA LYS A 59 -12.68 1.80 -14.90
C LYS A 59 -13.40 2.20 -13.62
N ARG A 60 -12.96 1.64 -12.48
CA ARG A 60 -13.48 1.91 -11.14
C ARG A 60 -12.41 1.64 -10.10
N MET A 61 -12.32 2.51 -9.10
CA MET A 61 -11.43 2.32 -7.97
C MET A 61 -12.16 2.42 -6.65
N ILE A 62 -12.00 1.39 -5.81
CA ILE A 62 -12.36 1.45 -4.39
C ILE A 62 -11.07 1.64 -3.60
N ALA A 63 -11.03 2.68 -2.78
CA ALA A 63 -9.88 3.09 -1.99
C ALA A 63 -10.23 3.03 -0.50
N THR A 64 -9.54 2.17 0.25
CA THR A 64 -9.94 1.82 1.61
C THR A 64 -8.85 2.13 2.63
N ASP A 65 -9.27 2.53 3.83
CA ASP A 65 -8.41 2.63 4.99
C ASP A 65 -9.15 2.20 6.25
N TYR A 66 -8.44 1.65 7.23
CA TYR A 66 -9.00 1.30 8.53
C TYR A 66 -9.35 2.53 9.38
N SER A 67 -8.65 3.66 9.16
CA SER A 67 -8.81 4.92 9.87
C SER A 67 -9.90 5.79 9.23
N GLU A 68 -10.92 6.14 10.00
CA GLU A 68 -11.93 7.12 9.58
C GLU A 68 -11.32 8.51 9.32
N GLY A 69 -10.32 8.89 10.12
CA GLY A 69 -9.57 10.13 9.95
C GLY A 69 -8.85 10.20 8.61
N MET A 70 -8.21 9.10 8.18
CA MET A 70 -7.56 9.00 6.87
C MET A 70 -8.59 9.11 5.73
N ILE A 71 -9.71 8.42 5.82
CA ILE A 71 -10.78 8.52 4.83
C ILE A 71 -11.39 9.93 4.78
N LYS A 72 -11.55 10.58 5.93
CA LYS A 72 -11.99 11.99 5.99
C LYS A 72 -11.01 12.94 5.27
N GLU A 73 -9.70 12.75 5.46
CA GLU A 73 -8.68 13.51 4.74
C GLU A 73 -8.68 13.16 3.24
N ALA A 74 -8.81 11.88 2.90
CA ALA A 74 -8.87 11.43 1.51
C ALA A 74 -10.06 12.04 0.75
N LYS A 75 -11.20 12.23 1.38
CA LYS A 75 -12.39 12.87 0.78
C LYS A 75 -12.27 14.38 0.60
N LYS A 76 -11.21 15.03 1.08
CA LYS A 76 -11.00 16.47 0.86
C LYS A 76 -10.52 16.75 -0.56
N GLY A 77 -10.98 17.88 -1.11
CA GLY A 77 -10.62 18.34 -2.44
C GLY A 77 -11.36 17.61 -3.57
N ARG A 78 -10.86 17.80 -4.79
CA ARG A 78 -11.45 17.19 -5.99
C ARG A 78 -10.83 15.82 -6.26
N TYR A 79 -11.64 14.86 -6.67
CA TYR A 79 -11.23 13.53 -7.13
C TYR A 79 -12.21 13.02 -8.20
N PRO A 80 -11.82 12.04 -9.05
CA PRO A 80 -12.67 11.51 -10.11
C PRO A 80 -13.91 10.79 -9.56
N GLU A 81 -14.99 10.78 -10.31
CA GLU A 81 -16.26 10.13 -9.94
C GLU A 81 -16.14 8.60 -9.83
N ASN A 82 -15.21 7.99 -10.55
CA ASN A 82 -14.92 6.57 -10.51
C ASN A 82 -14.14 6.12 -9.26
N LEU A 83 -13.74 7.06 -8.38
CA LEU A 83 -13.01 6.80 -7.14
C LEU A 83 -13.97 6.86 -5.93
N VAL A 84 -14.10 5.72 -5.24
CA VAL A 84 -14.94 5.59 -4.03
C VAL A 84 -14.04 5.37 -2.81
N PHE A 85 -14.32 6.06 -1.70
CA PHE A 85 -13.58 5.92 -0.44
C PHE A 85 -14.43 5.22 0.63
N GLU A 86 -13.87 4.16 1.23
CA GLU A 86 -14.57 3.34 2.23
C GLU A 86 -13.67 3.08 3.46
N VAL A 87 -14.30 2.96 4.65
CA VAL A 87 -13.59 2.54 5.88
C VAL A 87 -13.67 1.03 5.97
N VAL A 88 -12.52 0.34 5.79
CA VAL A 88 -12.47 -1.12 5.76
C VAL A 88 -11.21 -1.63 6.46
N ASP A 89 -11.34 -2.72 7.22
CA ASP A 89 -10.19 -3.48 7.74
C ASP A 89 -9.64 -4.40 6.65
N ALA A 90 -8.36 -4.23 6.32
CA ALA A 90 -7.66 -5.05 5.32
C ALA A 90 -7.69 -6.56 5.63
N LYS A 91 -7.94 -6.95 6.87
CA LYS A 91 -8.03 -8.35 7.32
C LYS A 91 -9.41 -8.97 7.12
N HIS A 92 -10.41 -8.17 6.74
CA HIS A 92 -11.80 -8.59 6.53
C HIS A 92 -12.43 -7.72 5.45
N LEU A 93 -12.13 -8.01 4.20
CA LEU A 93 -12.62 -7.24 3.06
C LEU A 93 -14.08 -7.61 2.73
N PRO A 94 -15.03 -6.66 2.71
CA PRO A 94 -16.44 -6.92 2.48
C PRO A 94 -16.77 -7.11 0.98
N TYR A 95 -15.83 -7.67 0.23
CA TYR A 95 -15.97 -7.89 -1.21
C TYR A 95 -16.02 -9.37 -1.50
N LYS A 96 -16.69 -9.74 -2.61
CA LYS A 96 -16.77 -11.13 -3.09
C LYS A 96 -15.40 -11.58 -3.60
N ASP A 97 -15.21 -12.89 -3.64
CA ASP A 97 -14.06 -13.51 -4.28
C ASP A 97 -13.97 -13.06 -5.75
N ASP A 98 -12.76 -12.98 -6.28
CA ASP A 98 -12.47 -12.67 -7.68
C ASP A 98 -13.13 -11.36 -8.20
N SER A 99 -13.22 -10.33 -7.35
CA SER A 99 -13.89 -9.05 -7.66
C SER A 99 -13.00 -8.04 -8.39
N PHE A 100 -11.68 -8.08 -8.18
CA PHE A 100 -10.76 -7.06 -8.66
C PHE A 100 -9.72 -7.60 -9.63
N ASP A 101 -9.39 -6.81 -10.65
CA ASP A 101 -8.30 -7.10 -11.58
C ASP A 101 -6.94 -6.76 -10.97
N VAL A 102 -6.90 -5.68 -10.16
CA VAL A 102 -5.70 -5.20 -9.49
C VAL A 102 -6.01 -4.83 -8.05
N VAL A 103 -5.15 -5.28 -7.14
CA VAL A 103 -5.15 -4.81 -5.74
C VAL A 103 -3.83 -4.11 -5.46
N ILE A 104 -3.91 -2.94 -4.83
CA ILE A 104 -2.75 -2.14 -4.43
C ILE A 104 -2.73 -2.07 -2.90
N ILE A 105 -1.58 -2.33 -2.29
CA ILE A 105 -1.33 -2.09 -0.87
C ILE A 105 0.05 -1.44 -0.71
N ALA A 106 0.06 -0.12 -0.50
CA ALA A 106 1.28 0.66 -0.51
C ALA A 106 1.70 1.10 0.90
N ASN A 107 2.93 0.78 1.31
CA ASN A 107 3.53 1.20 2.58
C ASN A 107 2.70 0.87 3.83
N ALA A 108 2.04 -0.27 3.85
CA ALA A 108 1.15 -0.66 4.94
C ALA A 108 1.54 -1.97 5.63
N LEU A 109 2.01 -2.97 4.90
CA LEU A 109 2.27 -4.30 5.45
C LEU A 109 3.26 -4.29 6.62
N HIS A 110 4.29 -3.44 6.58
CA HIS A 110 5.30 -3.35 7.64
C HIS A 110 4.79 -2.77 8.97
N VAL A 111 3.62 -2.12 8.97
CA VAL A 111 2.99 -1.57 10.17
C VAL A 111 1.80 -2.39 10.67
N MET A 112 1.38 -3.41 9.93
CA MET A 112 0.31 -4.31 10.33
C MET A 112 0.85 -5.36 11.30
N SER A 113 0.06 -5.71 12.32
CA SER A 113 0.41 -6.77 13.28
C SER A 113 0.25 -8.17 12.69
N GLU A 114 -0.66 -8.33 11.73
CA GLU A 114 -1.01 -9.60 11.09
C GLU A 114 -1.09 -9.41 9.56
N PRO A 115 0.01 -9.08 8.87
CA PRO A 115 0.00 -8.79 7.44
C PRO A 115 -0.38 -10.03 6.59
N GLU A 116 -0.18 -11.26 7.11
CA GLU A 116 -0.58 -12.51 6.48
C GLU A 116 -2.10 -12.58 6.26
N LYS A 117 -2.89 -12.07 7.23
CA LYS A 117 -4.35 -12.03 7.08
C LYS A 117 -4.77 -11.07 5.97
N ALA A 118 -4.11 -9.93 5.88
CA ALA A 118 -4.38 -8.95 4.82
C ALA A 118 -4.04 -9.51 3.42
N VAL A 119 -2.88 -10.16 3.25
CA VAL A 119 -2.51 -10.74 1.94
C VAL A 119 -3.37 -11.95 1.56
N LYS A 120 -3.91 -12.68 2.54
CA LYS A 120 -4.89 -13.75 2.29
C LYS A 120 -6.24 -13.20 1.80
N GLU A 121 -6.73 -12.13 2.40
CA GLU A 121 -7.94 -11.45 1.92
C GLU A 121 -7.72 -10.82 0.53
N ILE A 122 -6.55 -10.24 0.29
CA ILE A 122 -6.15 -9.75 -1.05
C ILE A 122 -6.19 -10.90 -2.06
N GLU A 123 -5.63 -12.06 -1.72
CA GLU A 123 -5.65 -13.24 -2.58
C GLU A 123 -7.08 -13.67 -2.90
N ARG A 124 -7.98 -13.66 -1.93
CA ARG A 124 -9.39 -14.03 -2.11
C ARG A 124 -10.14 -13.09 -3.07
N VAL A 125 -10.01 -11.78 -2.88
CA VAL A 125 -10.75 -10.79 -3.66
C VAL A 125 -10.14 -10.50 -5.04
N LEU A 126 -8.88 -10.86 -5.26
CA LEU A 126 -8.18 -10.69 -6.52
C LEU A 126 -8.59 -11.80 -7.49
N ARG A 127 -8.85 -11.49 -8.75
CA ARG A 127 -9.13 -12.48 -9.80
C ARG A 127 -7.94 -13.43 -10.01
N LYS A 128 -8.18 -14.58 -10.62
CA LYS A 128 -7.15 -15.61 -10.85
C LYS A 128 -5.90 -15.05 -11.54
N ASP A 129 -6.08 -14.23 -12.56
CA ASP A 129 -4.97 -13.58 -13.31
C ASP A 129 -4.73 -12.13 -12.86
N GLY A 130 -5.24 -11.78 -11.69
CA GLY A 130 -5.15 -10.44 -11.14
C GLY A 130 -3.76 -10.10 -10.64
N LEU A 131 -3.47 -8.79 -10.58
CA LEU A 131 -2.18 -8.24 -10.19
C LEU A 131 -2.23 -7.66 -8.78
N LEU A 132 -1.35 -8.10 -7.90
CA LEU A 132 -1.05 -7.42 -6.64
C LEU A 132 0.13 -6.48 -6.84
N ILE A 133 -0.04 -5.20 -6.47
CA ILE A 133 1.02 -4.19 -6.41
C ILE A 133 1.24 -3.85 -4.94
N ALA A 134 2.39 -4.24 -4.39
CA ALA A 134 2.67 -4.16 -2.96
C ALA A 134 4.01 -3.45 -2.66
N PRO A 135 4.14 -2.14 -2.95
CA PRO A 135 5.31 -1.39 -2.52
C PRO A 135 5.35 -1.27 -1.00
N ASN A 136 6.53 -1.48 -0.40
CA ASN A 136 6.66 -1.46 1.05
C ASN A 136 8.02 -0.89 1.49
N PHE A 137 8.05 -0.18 2.62
CA PHE A 137 9.30 0.27 3.19
C PHE A 137 10.13 -0.92 3.68
N VAL A 138 11.42 -0.87 3.36
CA VAL A 138 12.39 -1.91 3.72
C VAL A 138 13.64 -1.31 4.36
N SER A 139 14.30 -2.10 5.19
CA SER A 139 15.59 -1.75 5.78
C SER A 139 16.70 -2.06 4.78
N HIS A 140 17.13 -1.05 4.00
CA HIS A 140 18.19 -1.26 2.99
C HIS A 140 19.60 -0.99 3.52
N ASN A 141 19.77 0.04 4.34
CA ASN A 141 21.07 0.40 4.94
C ASN A 141 20.91 0.85 6.39
N LYS A 142 21.84 0.44 7.23
CA LYS A 142 21.99 0.94 8.62
C LYS A 142 22.50 2.40 8.67
N GLY A 143 22.15 3.21 7.65
CA GLY A 143 22.56 4.60 7.55
C GLY A 143 21.96 5.46 8.66
N ILE A 144 22.71 6.50 9.10
CA ILE A 144 22.33 7.43 10.17
C ILE A 144 20.96 8.05 9.89
N ILE A 145 20.68 8.45 8.65
CA ILE A 145 19.42 9.08 8.24
C ILE A 145 18.21 8.13 8.44
N SER A 146 18.34 6.87 8.05
CA SER A 146 17.30 5.85 8.23
C SER A 146 17.00 5.60 9.73
N ARG A 147 18.05 5.60 10.57
CA ARG A 147 17.92 5.45 12.03
C ARG A 147 17.24 6.66 12.67
N ILE A 148 17.59 7.88 12.25
CA ILE A 148 16.96 9.12 12.75
C ILE A 148 15.46 9.12 12.40
N TRP A 149 15.10 8.84 11.15
CA TRP A 149 13.69 8.77 10.73
C TRP A 149 12.91 7.66 11.42
N SER A 150 13.50 6.46 11.57
CA SER A 150 12.89 5.38 12.35
C SER A 150 12.62 5.80 13.81
N ASN A 151 13.54 6.53 14.44
CA ASN A 151 13.36 7.01 15.80
C ASN A 151 12.30 8.12 15.88
N ILE A 152 12.27 9.05 14.92
CA ILE A 152 11.21 10.09 14.84
C ILE A 152 9.84 9.44 14.72
N LEU A 153 9.68 8.45 13.85
CA LEU A 153 8.42 7.73 13.67
C LEU A 153 8.03 6.94 14.93
N LYS A 154 8.99 6.33 15.63
CA LYS A 154 8.74 5.67 16.92
C LYS A 154 8.28 6.66 17.98
N LEU A 155 8.92 7.84 18.09
CA LEU A 155 8.51 8.92 19.02
C LEU A 155 7.10 9.43 18.66
N ALA A 156 6.76 9.45 17.36
CA ALA A 156 5.43 9.73 16.88
C ALA A 156 4.43 8.58 17.12
N GLY A 157 4.81 7.48 17.79
CA GLY A 157 3.94 6.34 18.08
C GLY A 157 3.71 5.40 16.87
N ILE A 158 4.39 5.62 15.75
CA ILE A 158 4.33 4.73 14.59
C ILE A 158 5.38 3.64 14.80
N LYS A 159 4.91 2.44 15.12
CA LYS A 159 5.74 1.26 15.30
C LYS A 159 5.77 0.45 14.01
N PHE A 160 6.98 0.17 13.51
CA PHE A 160 7.16 -0.85 12.49
C PHE A 160 7.09 -2.21 13.16
N GLU A 161 6.01 -2.95 12.92
CA GLU A 161 5.86 -4.31 13.46
C GLU A 161 6.82 -5.27 12.75
N HIS A 162 7.08 -5.03 11.46
CA HIS A 162 7.99 -5.81 10.64
C HIS A 162 9.06 -4.91 10.02
N GLN A 163 10.32 -5.27 10.20
CA GLN A 163 11.49 -4.56 9.66
C GLN A 163 12.20 -5.46 8.65
N TRP A 164 11.54 -5.74 7.54
CA TRP A 164 12.13 -6.57 6.49
C TRP A 164 13.24 -5.84 5.75
N SER A 165 14.34 -6.55 5.45
CA SER A 165 15.23 -6.21 4.36
C SER A 165 14.54 -6.47 3.00
N GLU A 166 15.14 -6.01 1.90
CA GLU A 166 14.66 -6.28 0.53
C GLU A 166 14.42 -7.78 0.28
N LYS A 167 15.43 -8.59 0.64
CA LYS A 167 15.40 -10.04 0.44
C LYS A 167 14.32 -10.70 1.31
N GLU A 168 14.23 -10.32 2.58
CA GLU A 168 13.24 -10.86 3.50
C GLU A 168 11.82 -10.54 3.06
N TYR A 169 11.56 -9.32 2.58
CA TYR A 169 10.23 -8.95 2.08
C TYR A 169 9.82 -9.77 0.85
N ILE A 170 10.71 -9.96 -0.11
CA ILE A 170 10.46 -10.81 -1.28
C ILE A 170 10.25 -12.28 -0.88
N ILE A 171 11.05 -12.81 0.05
CA ILE A 171 10.89 -14.17 0.56
C ILE A 171 9.56 -14.31 1.29
N TRP A 172 9.17 -13.31 2.09
CA TRP A 172 7.90 -13.30 2.82
C TRP A 172 6.71 -13.32 1.85
N LEU A 173 6.69 -12.50 0.80
CA LEU A 173 5.65 -12.55 -0.22
C LEU A 173 5.56 -13.93 -0.89
N LYS A 174 6.71 -14.51 -1.27
CA LYS A 174 6.74 -15.86 -1.88
C LYS A 174 6.20 -16.95 -0.95
N LYS A 175 6.50 -16.87 0.35
CA LYS A 175 5.98 -17.80 1.37
C LYS A 175 4.46 -17.67 1.57
N ASN A 176 3.91 -16.50 1.30
CA ASN A 176 2.48 -16.21 1.37
C ASN A 176 1.75 -16.38 0.02
N GLY A 177 2.26 -17.23 -0.88
CA GLY A 177 1.54 -17.64 -2.10
C GLY A 177 1.75 -16.73 -3.32
N TRP A 178 2.69 -15.77 -3.27
CA TRP A 178 2.88 -14.81 -4.36
C TRP A 178 4.07 -15.15 -5.26
N LYS A 179 3.85 -15.08 -6.58
CA LYS A 179 4.90 -15.13 -7.62
C LYS A 179 5.27 -13.71 -8.01
N ILE A 180 6.53 -13.34 -7.81
CA ILE A 180 7.02 -12.00 -8.15
C ILE A 180 7.23 -11.89 -9.66
N LEU A 181 6.58 -10.91 -10.29
CA LEU A 181 6.74 -10.57 -11.70
C LEU A 181 7.77 -9.46 -11.91
N HIS A 182 7.70 -8.43 -11.08
CA HIS A 182 8.60 -7.28 -11.14
C HIS A 182 8.89 -6.79 -9.73
N ASN A 183 10.15 -6.40 -9.51
CA ASN A 183 10.53 -5.71 -8.28
C ASN A 183 11.61 -4.67 -8.56
N LYS A 184 11.63 -3.60 -7.78
CA LYS A 184 12.64 -2.54 -7.88
C LYS A 184 12.82 -1.85 -6.54
N LEU A 185 14.08 -1.76 -6.10
CA LEU A 185 14.41 -0.92 -4.96
C LEU A 185 14.42 0.55 -5.38
N LEU A 186 13.67 1.36 -4.70
CA LEU A 186 13.58 2.80 -4.91
C LEU A 186 14.28 3.52 -3.75
N PRO A 187 15.32 4.32 -4.02
CA PRO A 187 15.99 5.11 -2.99
C PRO A 187 15.07 6.23 -2.51
N ALA A 188 14.85 6.28 -1.21
CA ALA A 188 14.08 7.28 -0.50
C ALA A 188 14.70 7.48 0.89
N ARG A 189 14.16 8.39 1.72
CA ARG A 189 14.59 8.54 3.13
C ARG A 189 14.50 7.23 3.90
N ILE A 190 13.47 6.45 3.64
CA ILE A 190 13.37 5.04 4.00
C ILE A 190 13.23 4.31 2.67
N SER A 191 14.16 3.40 2.35
CA SER A 191 14.14 2.69 1.09
C SER A 191 12.82 1.96 0.89
N LEU A 192 12.30 2.00 -0.35
CA LEU A 192 11.04 1.38 -0.71
C LEU A 192 11.29 0.26 -1.73
N MET A 193 10.81 -0.93 -1.41
CA MET A 193 10.79 -2.05 -2.34
C MET A 193 9.46 -2.05 -3.09
N TYR A 194 9.47 -1.66 -4.35
CA TYR A 194 8.33 -1.77 -5.25
C TYR A 194 8.22 -3.20 -5.75
N VAL A 195 7.01 -3.79 -5.69
CA VAL A 195 6.77 -5.18 -6.09
C VAL A 195 5.46 -5.31 -6.84
N GLU A 196 5.48 -6.07 -7.94
CA GLU A 196 4.31 -6.57 -8.66
C GLU A 196 4.32 -8.09 -8.61
N CYS A 197 3.21 -8.69 -8.24
CA CYS A 197 3.08 -10.14 -8.13
C CYS A 197 1.68 -10.63 -8.52
N ILE A 198 1.62 -11.92 -8.88
CA ILE A 198 0.38 -12.66 -9.14
C ILE A 198 0.26 -13.81 -8.15
N LYS A 199 -0.93 -14.37 -8.04
CA LYS A 199 -1.14 -15.62 -7.30
C LYS A 199 -0.21 -16.70 -7.85
N ARG A 200 0.36 -17.49 -6.96
CA ARG A 200 1.08 -18.69 -7.38
C ARG A 200 0.05 -19.68 -7.92
N ALA A 201 0.25 -20.16 -9.13
CA ALA A 201 -0.53 -21.31 -9.58
C ALA A 201 -0.26 -22.45 -8.59
N ASP A 202 -1.30 -23.07 -8.07
CA ASP A 202 -1.18 -24.26 -7.23
C ASP A 202 -0.34 -25.29 -7.99
N ALA A 203 0.72 -25.78 -7.31
CA ALA A 203 1.58 -26.83 -7.83
C ALA A 203 0.86 -28.17 -7.67
#